data_7d43d8e62e1fa59e53abe388616cfd22
#
_entry.id   7d43d8e62e1fa59e53abe388616cfd22
#
_cell.length_a   1.000
_cell.length_b   1.000
_cell.length_c   1.000
_cell.angle_alpha   90.00
_cell.angle_beta   90.00
_cell.angle_gamma   90.00
#
_symmetry.space_group_name_H-M   'P 1'
#
loop_
_entity.id
_entity.type
_entity.pdbx_description
1 polymer ?
#
loop_
_entity_poly.entity_id
_entity_poly.type
_entity_poly.pdbx_seq_one_letter_code
_entity_poly.pdbx_strand_id
1 'polypeptide(L)'
;KLGDAENMARAGLDDILMTYNIVGNQKVRRLVHLAGFRRMTVTVDSLAVAAGISEQAATEGVTIGVLVEFDSGGNRTGVQSPAAAEELGKQIQQLPGLKLRGLMTYPSQVSSKRLVDETIDRFKKANLPLDIISGGGTGEEWESKELGFTEHRSGSYVYEGLSRIKGAGDGSDLSPERCPLRVVTTIVSVPTSDRLIVDAGMKTFRLFPSMPYGLILDDPELKFSGMSVEHGHIDSTGTNRKFSVGDKLTVIPTYQEGVTNLHDEIVWIRNDQVEHVWRNEGRGKVK
;
A
#
# COMPACT_ATOMS: atom_id res chain seq x y z
N LYS A 1 0.49 8.73 -1.15
CA LYS A 1 0.76 10.12 -0.72
C LYS A 1 0.53 11.10 -1.88
N LEU A 2 0.52 12.40 -1.57
CA LEU A 2 0.27 13.44 -2.58
C LEU A 2 1.33 13.45 -3.69
N GLY A 3 2.59 13.19 -3.35
CA GLY A 3 3.66 13.05 -4.35
C GLY A 3 3.43 11.90 -5.34
N ASP A 4 2.79 10.81 -4.92
CA ASP A 4 2.39 9.72 -5.82
C ASP A 4 1.28 10.18 -6.76
N ALA A 5 0.27 10.91 -6.24
CA ALA A 5 -0.81 11.46 -7.05
C ALA A 5 -0.29 12.45 -8.12
N GLU A 6 0.71 13.26 -7.79
CA GLU A 6 1.38 14.15 -8.74
C GLU A 6 2.08 13.37 -9.86
N ASN A 7 2.73 12.24 -9.54
CA ASN A 7 3.35 11.38 -10.54
C ASN A 7 2.30 10.71 -11.43
N MET A 8 1.22 10.19 -10.85
CA MET A 8 0.10 9.61 -11.59
C MET A 8 -0.55 10.63 -12.52
N ALA A 9 -0.76 11.85 -12.06
CA ALA A 9 -1.30 12.94 -12.88
C ALA A 9 -0.37 13.32 -14.06
N ARG A 10 0.96 13.33 -13.84
CA ARG A 10 1.95 13.52 -14.93
C ARG A 10 1.95 12.37 -15.92
N ALA A 11 1.70 11.15 -15.46
CA ALA A 11 1.56 9.96 -16.30
C ALA A 11 0.24 9.91 -17.09
N GLY A 12 -0.65 10.89 -16.90
CA GLY A 12 -1.89 11.01 -17.66
C GLY A 12 -3.11 10.37 -17.01
N LEU A 13 -3.03 9.96 -15.74
CA LEU A 13 -4.21 9.47 -15.02
C LEU A 13 -5.12 10.64 -14.65
N ASP A 14 -6.39 10.55 -15.02
CA ASP A 14 -7.35 11.66 -14.92
C ASP A 14 -8.27 11.57 -13.70
N ASP A 15 -8.46 10.38 -13.13
CA ASP A 15 -9.31 10.16 -11.96
C ASP A 15 -8.48 9.49 -10.85
N ILE A 16 -8.22 10.24 -9.78
CA ILE A 16 -7.27 9.83 -8.73
C ILE A 16 -7.96 9.91 -7.38
N LEU A 17 -8.04 8.77 -6.70
CA LEU A 17 -8.48 8.67 -5.31
C LEU A 17 -7.27 8.68 -4.35
N MET A 18 -7.26 9.64 -3.46
CA MET A 18 -6.29 9.75 -2.36
C MET A 18 -6.91 9.19 -1.07
N THR A 19 -6.58 7.97 -0.70
CA THR A 19 -7.06 7.32 0.54
C THR A 19 -6.25 7.75 1.76
N TYR A 20 -6.12 9.06 1.94
CA TYR A 20 -5.29 9.66 2.97
C TYR A 20 -5.76 11.05 3.34
N ASN A 21 -5.83 11.35 4.64
CA ASN A 21 -6.18 12.67 5.14
C ASN A 21 -5.12 13.71 4.74
N ILE A 22 -5.49 14.68 3.94
CA ILE A 22 -4.59 15.76 3.48
C ILE A 22 -4.69 16.92 4.46
N VAL A 23 -3.64 17.13 5.24
CA VAL A 23 -3.57 18.13 6.29
C VAL A 23 -2.37 19.04 6.09
N GLY A 24 -2.58 20.34 6.35
CA GLY A 24 -1.57 21.40 6.27
C GLY A 24 -1.58 22.13 4.93
N ASN A 25 -1.45 23.46 5.01
CA ASN A 25 -1.63 24.39 3.89
C ASN A 25 -0.83 24.04 2.64
N GLN A 26 0.41 23.59 2.79
CA GLN A 26 1.24 23.22 1.64
C GLN A 26 0.67 22.04 0.86
N LYS A 27 0.19 20.99 1.58
CA LYS A 27 -0.38 19.80 0.93
C LYS A 27 -1.75 20.10 0.34
N VAL A 28 -2.56 20.88 1.03
CA VAL A 28 -3.89 21.30 0.54
C VAL A 28 -3.75 22.11 -0.75
N ARG A 29 -2.82 23.07 -0.82
CA ARG A 29 -2.54 23.83 -2.06
C ARG A 29 -2.12 22.92 -3.22
N ARG A 30 -1.27 21.92 -2.98
CA ARG A 30 -0.87 20.95 -4.00
C ARG A 30 -2.05 20.09 -4.48
N LEU A 31 -2.91 19.65 -3.56
CA LEU A 31 -4.13 18.92 -3.89
C LEU A 31 -5.07 19.77 -4.75
N VAL A 32 -5.31 21.01 -4.36
CA VAL A 32 -6.17 21.96 -5.08
C VAL A 32 -5.59 22.26 -6.47
N HIS A 33 -4.28 22.45 -6.57
CA HIS A 33 -3.61 22.61 -7.87
C HIS A 33 -3.85 21.38 -8.78
N LEU A 34 -3.71 20.14 -8.27
CA LEU A 34 -4.04 18.93 -9.02
C LEU A 34 -5.50 18.89 -9.46
N ALA A 35 -6.41 19.31 -8.59
CA ALA A 35 -7.85 19.34 -8.88
C ALA A 35 -8.22 20.34 -9.99
N GLY A 36 -7.35 21.31 -10.28
CA GLY A 36 -7.52 22.24 -11.41
C GLY A 36 -7.42 21.59 -12.81
N PHE A 37 -6.82 20.40 -12.90
CA PHE A 37 -6.63 19.72 -14.19
C PHE A 37 -6.82 18.20 -14.15
N ARG A 38 -7.13 17.63 -12.96
CA ARG A 38 -7.47 16.21 -12.77
C ARG A 38 -8.68 16.08 -11.85
N ARG A 39 -9.45 15.02 -12.03
CA ARG A 39 -10.53 14.68 -11.09
C ARG A 39 -9.94 14.07 -9.83
N MET A 40 -9.87 14.86 -8.78
CA MET A 40 -9.35 14.43 -7.49
C MET A 40 -10.49 14.04 -6.55
N THR A 41 -10.32 12.90 -5.88
CA THR A 41 -11.15 12.49 -4.74
C THR A 41 -10.23 12.19 -3.56
N VAL A 42 -10.61 12.62 -2.37
CA VAL A 42 -9.86 12.39 -1.12
C VAL A 42 -10.74 11.73 -0.08
N THR A 43 -10.14 11.10 0.91
CA THR A 43 -10.86 10.65 2.11
C THR A 43 -10.69 11.65 3.24
N VAL A 44 -11.73 11.78 4.04
CA VAL A 44 -11.71 12.56 5.27
C VAL A 44 -12.43 11.81 6.40
N ASP A 45 -11.96 11.97 7.62
CA ASP A 45 -12.56 11.39 8.83
C ASP A 45 -12.98 12.44 9.87
N SER A 46 -12.86 13.72 9.53
CA SER A 46 -13.26 14.81 10.41
C SER A 46 -13.62 16.07 9.63
N LEU A 47 -14.50 16.88 10.26
CA LEU A 47 -14.87 18.18 9.72
C LEU A 47 -13.65 19.12 9.60
N ALA A 48 -12.69 19.02 10.52
CA ALA A 48 -11.49 19.86 10.49
C ALA A 48 -10.64 19.61 9.23
N VAL A 49 -10.48 18.35 8.81
CA VAL A 49 -9.81 18.00 7.57
C VAL A 49 -10.60 18.49 6.36
N ALA A 50 -11.92 18.24 6.33
CA ALA A 50 -12.79 18.66 5.23
C ALA A 50 -12.81 20.18 5.06
N ALA A 51 -12.96 20.94 6.15
CA ALA A 51 -13.01 22.40 6.13
C ALA A 51 -11.71 23.02 5.59
N GLY A 52 -10.55 22.51 6.00
CA GLY A 52 -9.25 22.98 5.49
C GLY A 52 -9.08 22.78 3.98
N ILE A 53 -9.64 21.71 3.43
CA ILE A 53 -9.63 21.46 1.98
C ILE A 53 -10.65 22.37 1.29
N SER A 54 -11.86 22.50 1.86
CA SER A 54 -12.95 23.32 1.34
C SER A 54 -12.55 24.77 1.17
N GLU A 55 -11.95 25.38 2.18
CA GLU A 55 -11.52 26.77 2.16
C GLU A 55 -10.62 27.08 0.95
N GLN A 56 -9.61 26.26 0.74
CA GLN A 56 -8.69 26.46 -0.37
C GLN A 56 -9.33 26.11 -1.73
N ALA A 57 -10.13 25.05 -1.79
CA ALA A 57 -10.82 24.64 -3.02
C ALA A 57 -11.81 25.70 -3.49
N ALA A 58 -12.57 26.29 -2.56
CA ALA A 58 -13.50 27.38 -2.85
C ALA A 58 -12.76 28.65 -3.33
N THR A 59 -11.63 28.97 -2.71
CA THR A 59 -10.81 30.13 -3.10
C THR A 59 -10.29 30.02 -4.54
N GLU A 60 -9.88 28.82 -4.93
CA GLU A 60 -9.33 28.55 -6.29
C GLU A 60 -10.42 28.15 -7.30
N GLY A 61 -11.69 28.11 -6.90
CA GLY A 61 -12.81 27.77 -7.77
C GLY A 61 -12.81 26.34 -8.31
N VAL A 62 -12.20 25.39 -7.57
CA VAL A 62 -12.16 23.98 -7.95
C VAL A 62 -13.11 23.14 -7.08
N THR A 63 -13.46 21.94 -7.59
CA THR A 63 -14.28 20.99 -6.85
C THR A 63 -13.49 19.71 -6.61
N ILE A 64 -13.42 19.28 -5.34
CA ILE A 64 -12.75 18.05 -4.91
C ILE A 64 -13.80 17.05 -4.43
N GLY A 65 -13.75 15.83 -4.97
CA GLY A 65 -14.56 14.70 -4.51
C GLY A 65 -14.12 14.28 -3.10
N VAL A 66 -15.09 13.90 -2.26
CA VAL A 66 -14.81 13.46 -0.89
C VAL A 66 -15.53 12.16 -0.58
N LEU A 67 -14.81 11.21 0.02
CA LEU A 67 -15.35 10.03 0.67
C LEU A 67 -15.19 10.18 2.18
N VAL A 68 -16.25 9.88 2.93
CA VAL A 68 -16.15 9.76 4.39
C VAL A 68 -15.47 8.44 4.72
N GLU A 69 -14.33 8.50 5.41
CA GLU A 69 -13.65 7.32 5.92
C GLU A 69 -14.25 6.90 7.26
N PHE A 70 -14.61 5.61 7.40
CA PHE A 70 -15.02 5.02 8.67
C PHE A 70 -14.16 3.81 9.01
N ASP A 71 -13.89 3.61 10.29
CA ASP A 71 -13.05 2.51 10.78
C ASP A 71 -13.87 1.22 10.88
N SER A 72 -13.50 0.21 10.09
CA SER A 72 -14.11 -1.12 10.10
C SER A 72 -13.33 -2.16 10.93
N GLY A 73 -12.40 -1.69 11.78
CA GLY A 73 -11.58 -2.53 12.65
C GLY A 73 -10.08 -2.39 12.42
N GLY A 74 -9.66 -1.46 11.56
CA GLY A 74 -8.25 -1.17 11.29
C GLY A 74 -7.55 -0.43 12.41
N ASN A 75 -8.30 0.23 13.28
CA ASN A 75 -7.79 1.05 14.39
C ASN A 75 -6.73 2.06 13.93
N ARG A 76 -6.98 2.72 12.77
CA ARG A 76 -6.02 3.61 12.13
C ARG A 76 -6.60 5.00 11.93
N THR A 77 -7.48 5.17 10.97
CA THR A 77 -8.19 6.41 10.61
C THR A 77 -9.66 6.09 10.39
N GLY A 78 -10.50 7.10 10.32
CA GLY A 78 -11.93 6.94 10.09
C GLY A 78 -12.79 7.27 11.31
N VAL A 79 -14.00 7.75 11.05
CA VAL A 79 -15.00 7.95 12.10
C VAL A 79 -15.39 6.62 12.72
N GLN A 80 -15.70 6.64 14.03
CA GLN A 80 -15.80 5.42 14.84
C GLN A 80 -17.22 4.85 14.94
N SER A 81 -18.19 5.44 14.23
CA SER A 81 -19.57 4.91 14.22
C SER A 81 -20.32 5.28 12.95
N PRO A 82 -21.35 4.49 12.56
CA PRO A 82 -22.22 4.82 11.45
C PRO A 82 -22.93 6.17 11.60
N ALA A 83 -23.27 6.56 12.81
CA ALA A 83 -23.89 7.86 13.09
C ALA A 83 -22.92 9.02 12.86
N ALA A 84 -21.65 8.85 13.25
CA ALA A 84 -20.61 9.86 13.00
C ALA A 84 -20.31 9.99 11.51
N ALA A 85 -20.35 8.88 10.74
CA ALA A 85 -20.18 8.92 9.29
C ALA A 85 -21.32 9.71 8.62
N GLU A 86 -22.57 9.46 9.00
CA GLU A 86 -23.74 10.19 8.51
C GLU A 86 -23.64 11.69 8.80
N GLU A 87 -23.31 12.04 10.05
CA GLU A 87 -23.18 13.43 10.46
C GLU A 87 -22.09 14.17 9.70
N LEU A 88 -20.91 13.56 9.56
CA LEU A 88 -19.81 14.12 8.77
C LEU A 88 -20.21 14.27 7.29
N GLY A 89 -20.91 13.29 6.71
CA GLY A 89 -21.43 13.37 5.35
C GLY A 89 -22.35 14.56 5.14
N LYS A 90 -23.29 14.84 6.08
CA LYS A 90 -24.16 16.00 6.05
C LYS A 90 -23.39 17.33 6.13
N GLN A 91 -22.39 17.38 7.00
CA GLN A 91 -21.54 18.56 7.15
C GLN A 91 -20.74 18.85 5.88
N ILE A 92 -20.17 17.81 5.24
CA ILE A 92 -19.41 17.95 3.99
C ILE A 92 -20.28 18.52 2.86
N GLN A 93 -21.55 18.13 2.76
CA GLN A 93 -22.48 18.68 1.74
C GLN A 93 -22.69 20.19 1.84
N GLN A 94 -22.42 20.80 3.00
CA GLN A 94 -22.54 22.25 3.22
C GLN A 94 -21.24 23.00 2.93
N LEU A 95 -20.14 22.29 2.65
CA LEU A 95 -18.83 22.89 2.45
C LEU A 95 -18.62 23.25 0.97
N PRO A 96 -18.36 24.53 0.63
CA PRO A 96 -18.10 24.92 -0.76
C PRO A 96 -16.80 24.28 -1.29
N GLY A 97 -16.76 24.03 -2.60
CA GLY A 97 -15.60 23.41 -3.24
C GLY A 97 -15.44 21.90 -2.98
N LEU A 98 -16.33 21.30 -2.19
CA LEU A 98 -16.35 19.85 -1.97
C LEU A 98 -17.59 19.20 -2.58
N LYS A 99 -17.43 17.98 -3.06
CA LYS A 99 -18.51 17.11 -3.53
C LYS A 99 -18.45 15.78 -2.81
N LEU A 100 -19.37 15.53 -1.88
CA LEU A 100 -19.52 14.21 -1.26
C LEU A 100 -19.84 13.19 -2.36
N ARG A 101 -19.11 12.06 -2.38
CA ARG A 101 -19.26 10.97 -3.35
C ARG A 101 -19.58 9.62 -2.70
N GLY A 102 -19.42 9.49 -1.39
CA GLY A 102 -19.70 8.25 -0.70
C GLY A 102 -18.78 7.95 0.47
N LEU A 103 -18.43 6.67 0.59
CA LEU A 103 -17.77 6.09 1.76
C LEU A 103 -16.45 5.42 1.38
N MET A 104 -15.55 5.34 2.34
CA MET A 104 -14.33 4.52 2.26
C MET A 104 -14.04 3.85 3.59
N THR A 105 -13.54 2.61 3.52
CA THR A 105 -13.03 1.90 4.70
C THR A 105 -11.86 0.98 4.37
N TYR A 106 -11.14 0.56 5.40
CA TYR A 106 -10.08 -0.45 5.37
C TYR A 106 -9.79 -0.94 6.81
N PRO A 107 -9.62 -2.25 7.03
CA PRO A 107 -9.71 -3.38 6.10
C PRO A 107 -11.16 -3.72 5.72
N SER A 108 -11.33 -4.69 4.78
CA SER A 108 -12.64 -5.13 4.29
C SER A 108 -12.94 -6.56 4.71
N GLN A 109 -13.04 -6.80 6.01
CA GLN A 109 -13.33 -8.14 6.54
C GLN A 109 -14.85 -8.37 6.67
N VAL A 110 -15.32 -9.58 6.35
CA VAL A 110 -16.74 -9.98 6.48
C VAL A 110 -17.24 -9.81 7.92
N SER A 111 -16.37 -9.95 8.92
CA SER A 111 -16.69 -9.68 10.32
C SER A 111 -17.18 -8.26 10.58
N SER A 112 -16.83 -7.30 9.75
CA SER A 112 -17.29 -5.90 9.82
C SER A 112 -18.62 -5.65 9.07
N LYS A 113 -19.22 -6.68 8.43
CA LYS A 113 -20.40 -6.52 7.56
C LYS A 113 -21.53 -5.74 8.22
N ARG A 114 -21.85 -6.02 9.47
CA ARG A 114 -22.92 -5.32 10.18
C ARG A 114 -22.67 -3.82 10.27
N LEU A 115 -21.43 -3.42 10.55
CA LEU A 115 -21.04 -2.01 10.65
C LEU A 115 -21.10 -1.33 9.26
N VAL A 116 -20.62 -2.02 8.24
CA VAL A 116 -20.64 -1.56 6.85
C VAL A 116 -22.08 -1.35 6.38
N ASP A 117 -22.94 -2.37 6.55
CA ASP A 117 -24.35 -2.30 6.16
C ASP A 117 -25.08 -1.16 6.88
N GLU A 118 -24.88 -1.01 8.20
CA GLU A 118 -25.50 0.08 8.96
C GLU A 118 -25.03 1.45 8.46
N THR A 119 -23.76 1.61 8.13
CA THR A 119 -23.20 2.86 7.63
C THR A 119 -23.81 3.22 6.27
N ILE A 120 -23.89 2.25 5.36
CA ILE A 120 -24.51 2.40 4.04
C ILE A 120 -26.01 2.75 4.18
N ASP A 121 -26.72 2.07 5.05
CA ASP A 121 -28.16 2.29 5.27
C ASP A 121 -28.44 3.68 5.84
N ARG A 122 -27.61 4.19 6.73
CA ARG A 122 -27.71 5.56 7.24
C ARG A 122 -27.50 6.59 6.15
N PHE A 123 -26.50 6.42 5.29
CA PHE A 123 -26.29 7.29 4.14
C PHE A 123 -27.50 7.28 3.20
N LYS A 124 -28.06 6.12 2.88
CA LYS A 124 -29.28 6.00 2.07
C LYS A 124 -30.47 6.72 2.69
N LYS A 125 -30.74 6.49 3.99
CA LYS A 125 -31.85 7.13 4.72
C LYS A 125 -31.70 8.65 4.80
N ALA A 126 -30.47 9.13 4.87
CA ALA A 126 -30.17 10.57 4.90
C ALA A 126 -30.08 11.21 3.50
N ASN A 127 -30.35 10.45 2.42
CA ASN A 127 -30.17 10.87 1.01
C ASN A 127 -28.77 11.40 0.72
N LEU A 128 -27.74 10.84 1.35
CA LEU A 128 -26.35 11.17 1.08
C LEU A 128 -25.84 10.36 -0.13
N PRO A 129 -24.98 10.96 -0.98
CA PRO A 129 -24.41 10.27 -2.14
C PRO A 129 -23.62 9.03 -1.75
N LEU A 130 -23.78 7.97 -2.58
CA LEU A 130 -23.08 6.70 -2.49
C LEU A 130 -22.60 6.27 -3.89
N ASP A 131 -22.08 7.21 -4.67
CA ASP A 131 -21.51 6.92 -5.99
C ASP A 131 -20.34 5.94 -5.87
N ILE A 132 -19.58 6.06 -4.77
CA ILE A 132 -18.43 5.25 -4.46
C ILE A 132 -18.56 4.70 -3.03
N ILE A 133 -18.40 3.38 -2.92
CA ILE A 133 -18.15 2.69 -1.65
C ILE A 133 -16.84 1.95 -1.87
N SER A 134 -15.74 2.53 -1.38
CA SER A 134 -14.38 2.07 -1.64
C SER A 134 -13.83 1.28 -0.46
N GLY A 135 -13.26 0.12 -0.73
CA GLY A 135 -12.70 -0.73 0.33
C GLY A 135 -11.65 -1.70 -0.19
N GLY A 136 -11.17 -2.52 0.70
CA GLY A 136 -10.32 -3.67 0.40
C GLY A 136 -8.88 -3.37 0.04
N GLY A 137 -8.12 -4.44 0.02
CA GLY A 137 -6.74 -4.55 -0.40
C GLY A 137 -6.49 -5.92 -1.01
N THR A 138 -5.29 -6.18 -1.48
CA THR A 138 -4.95 -7.49 -2.07
C THR A 138 -5.27 -8.62 -1.09
N GLY A 139 -6.06 -9.59 -1.54
CA GLY A 139 -6.55 -10.72 -0.76
C GLY A 139 -7.92 -10.55 -0.14
N GLU A 140 -8.55 -9.37 -0.30
CA GLU A 140 -9.90 -9.06 0.21
C GLU A 140 -10.91 -8.83 -0.94
N GLU A 141 -10.64 -9.36 -2.12
CA GLU A 141 -11.44 -9.13 -3.33
C GLU A 141 -12.87 -9.67 -3.19
N TRP A 142 -12.99 -10.88 -2.65
CA TRP A 142 -14.28 -11.54 -2.46
C TRP A 142 -15.06 -10.92 -1.31
N GLU A 143 -14.39 -10.59 -0.22
CA GLU A 143 -14.98 -9.88 0.92
C GLU A 143 -15.50 -8.51 0.51
N SER A 144 -14.74 -7.75 -0.27
CA SER A 144 -15.19 -6.46 -0.80
C SER A 144 -16.46 -6.58 -1.64
N LYS A 145 -16.56 -7.62 -2.47
CA LYS A 145 -17.78 -7.92 -3.24
C LYS A 145 -18.95 -8.29 -2.33
N GLU A 146 -18.73 -9.14 -1.33
CA GLU A 146 -19.76 -9.56 -0.37
C GLU A 146 -20.24 -8.39 0.50
N LEU A 147 -19.37 -7.44 0.82
CA LEU A 147 -19.70 -6.21 1.52
C LEU A 147 -20.42 -5.17 0.65
N GLY A 148 -20.58 -5.44 -0.64
CA GLY A 148 -21.30 -4.58 -1.58
C GLY A 148 -20.53 -3.33 -1.97
N PHE A 149 -19.21 -3.36 -1.95
CA PHE A 149 -18.38 -2.24 -2.38
C PHE A 149 -18.42 -2.06 -3.89
N THR A 150 -18.42 -0.81 -4.34
CA THR A 150 -18.42 -0.43 -5.75
C THR A 150 -17.01 -0.29 -6.33
N GLU A 151 -16.01 -0.21 -5.44
CA GLU A 151 -14.60 -0.02 -5.79
C GLU A 151 -13.72 -0.83 -4.84
N HIS A 152 -12.72 -1.51 -5.40
CA HIS A 152 -11.73 -2.30 -4.69
C HIS A 152 -10.31 -1.78 -4.97
N ARG A 153 -9.41 -1.80 -3.97
CA ARG A 153 -8.07 -1.22 -4.05
C ARG A 153 -6.97 -2.27 -3.90
N SER A 154 -6.87 -3.20 -4.85
CA SER A 154 -5.72 -4.12 -4.95
C SER A 154 -4.47 -3.38 -5.41
N GLY A 155 -3.33 -3.67 -4.79
CA GLY A 155 -2.04 -3.08 -5.14
C GLY A 155 -0.90 -4.07 -5.06
N SER A 156 -0.77 -4.77 -3.94
CA SER A 156 0.36 -5.69 -3.66
C SER A 156 0.43 -6.88 -4.63
N TYR A 157 -0.69 -7.25 -5.27
CA TYR A 157 -0.74 -8.37 -6.24
C TYR A 157 0.25 -8.22 -7.41
N VAL A 158 0.68 -6.99 -7.72
CA VAL A 158 1.64 -6.73 -8.82
C VAL A 158 3.00 -7.35 -8.53
N TYR A 159 3.41 -7.34 -7.27
CA TYR A 159 4.73 -7.82 -6.84
C TYR A 159 4.64 -9.10 -6.03
N GLU A 160 3.55 -9.28 -5.28
CA GLU A 160 3.39 -10.32 -4.27
C GLU A 160 4.60 -10.40 -3.31
N GLY A 161 4.59 -11.30 -2.35
CA GLY A 161 5.69 -11.42 -1.41
C GLY A 161 5.51 -12.59 -0.46
N LEU A 162 6.48 -12.78 0.42
CA LEU A 162 6.51 -13.92 1.34
C LEU A 162 5.25 -14.03 2.22
N SER A 163 4.65 -12.91 2.61
CA SER A 163 3.41 -12.90 3.41
C SER A 163 2.22 -13.58 2.72
N ARG A 164 2.29 -13.75 1.39
CA ARG A 164 1.25 -14.35 0.57
C ARG A 164 1.56 -15.81 0.16
N ILE A 165 2.72 -16.32 0.53
CA ILE A 165 3.13 -17.70 0.24
C ILE A 165 2.56 -18.62 1.32
N LYS A 166 2.00 -19.76 0.91
CA LYS A 166 1.43 -20.77 1.81
C LYS A 166 2.42 -21.17 2.91
N GLY A 167 1.97 -21.12 4.15
CA GLY A 167 2.79 -21.45 5.32
C GLY A 167 3.70 -20.31 5.80
N ALA A 168 3.78 -19.19 5.08
CA ALA A 168 4.59 -18.05 5.47
C ALA A 168 3.77 -16.81 5.88
N GLY A 169 2.45 -16.86 5.75
CA GLY A 169 1.57 -15.73 6.00
C GLY A 169 0.11 -16.12 6.26
N ASP A 170 -0.81 -15.41 5.65
CA ASP A 170 -2.27 -15.46 5.88
C ASP A 170 -3.00 -16.69 5.32
N GLY A 171 -2.28 -17.70 4.85
CA GLY A 171 -2.87 -18.93 4.30
C GLY A 171 -3.22 -18.85 2.81
N SER A 172 -2.76 -17.83 2.09
CA SER A 172 -2.91 -17.80 0.62
C SER A 172 -2.17 -18.97 -0.03
N ASP A 173 -2.73 -19.51 -1.12
CA ASP A 173 -2.13 -20.62 -1.88
C ASP A 173 -1.10 -20.13 -2.93
N LEU A 174 -0.45 -19.01 -2.68
CA LEU A 174 0.54 -18.46 -3.61
C LEU A 174 1.84 -19.27 -3.54
N SER A 175 2.34 -19.72 -4.68
CA SER A 175 3.64 -20.38 -4.77
C SER A 175 4.77 -19.36 -4.98
N PRO A 176 6.02 -19.68 -4.56
CA PRO A 176 7.16 -18.77 -4.73
C PRO A 176 7.40 -18.32 -6.18
N GLU A 177 7.06 -19.17 -7.16
CA GLU A 177 7.21 -18.86 -8.59
C GLU A 177 6.31 -17.73 -9.04
N ARG A 178 5.19 -17.51 -8.35
CA ARG A 178 4.22 -16.44 -8.63
C ARG A 178 4.58 -15.11 -7.99
N CYS A 179 5.64 -15.04 -7.18
CA CYS A 179 6.17 -13.80 -6.65
C CYS A 179 7.18 -13.20 -7.63
N PRO A 180 6.83 -12.19 -8.42
CA PRO A 180 7.72 -11.67 -9.46
C PRO A 180 8.83 -10.78 -8.88
N LEU A 181 8.58 -10.08 -7.76
CA LEU A 181 9.61 -9.24 -7.15
C LEU A 181 10.63 -10.09 -6.41
N ARG A 182 11.88 -9.92 -6.80
CA ARG A 182 13.03 -10.63 -6.21
C ARG A 182 14.17 -9.66 -5.97
N VAL A 183 14.94 -9.93 -4.92
CA VAL A 183 16.21 -9.25 -4.65
C VAL A 183 17.31 -10.24 -4.97
N VAL A 184 18.22 -9.86 -5.86
CA VAL A 184 19.45 -10.63 -6.11
C VAL A 184 20.57 -10.01 -5.26
N THR A 185 21.23 -10.84 -4.47
CA THR A 185 22.31 -10.42 -3.58
C THR A 185 23.55 -11.28 -3.77
N THR A 186 24.72 -10.79 -3.38
CA THR A 186 26.00 -11.48 -3.53
C THR A 186 26.50 -11.91 -2.15
N ILE A 187 27.02 -13.13 -2.06
CA ILE A 187 27.78 -13.58 -0.89
C ILE A 187 29.12 -12.86 -0.90
N VAL A 188 29.32 -11.98 0.07
CA VAL A 188 30.55 -11.18 0.21
C VAL A 188 31.53 -11.74 1.22
N SER A 189 31.07 -12.69 2.08
CA SER A 189 31.95 -13.35 3.05
C SER A 189 31.37 -14.69 3.48
N VAL A 190 32.26 -15.66 3.69
CA VAL A 190 31.97 -16.97 4.29
C VAL A 190 32.90 -17.15 5.50
N PRO A 191 32.59 -16.49 6.64
CA PRO A 191 33.52 -16.45 7.78
C PRO A 191 33.60 -17.77 8.55
N THR A 192 32.54 -18.57 8.49
CA THR A 192 32.48 -19.92 9.09
C THR A 192 31.69 -20.85 8.18
N SER A 193 31.75 -22.17 8.47
CA SER A 193 31.02 -23.18 7.65
C SER A 193 29.48 -23.07 7.76
N ASP A 194 28.98 -22.38 8.76
CA ASP A 194 27.57 -22.27 9.10
C ASP A 194 27.01 -20.84 8.91
N ARG A 195 27.83 -19.89 8.41
CA ARG A 195 27.43 -18.51 8.23
C ARG A 195 27.89 -17.90 6.94
N LEU A 196 26.94 -17.34 6.19
CA LEU A 196 27.19 -16.55 4.99
C LEU A 196 26.82 -15.09 5.26
N ILE A 197 27.55 -14.16 4.66
CA ILE A 197 27.25 -12.74 4.69
C ILE A 197 27.00 -12.28 3.27
N VAL A 198 25.87 -11.57 3.08
CA VAL A 198 25.48 -11.00 1.79
C VAL A 198 25.47 -9.46 1.83
N ASP A 199 25.60 -8.83 0.65
CA ASP A 199 25.63 -7.37 0.47
C ASP A 199 24.24 -6.70 0.54
N ALA A 200 23.22 -7.41 0.97
CA ALA A 200 21.84 -6.93 1.12
C ALA A 200 21.46 -6.83 2.60
N GLY A 201 21.50 -5.62 3.13
CA GLY A 201 21.15 -5.31 4.51
C GLY A 201 19.85 -4.50 4.64
N MET A 202 19.72 -3.72 5.72
CA MET A 202 18.55 -2.89 6.01
C MET A 202 18.28 -1.81 4.95
N LYS A 203 19.28 -1.42 4.16
CA LYS A 203 19.12 -0.51 3.03
C LYS A 203 18.53 -1.19 1.79
N THR A 204 18.51 -2.51 1.77
CA THR A 204 17.95 -3.33 0.69
C THR A 204 16.60 -3.89 1.07
N PHE A 205 16.46 -4.39 2.31
CA PHE A 205 15.25 -5.01 2.82
C PHE A 205 14.56 -4.15 3.88
N ARG A 206 13.26 -4.01 3.76
CA ARG A 206 12.44 -3.46 4.84
C ARG A 206 12.23 -4.53 5.92
N LEU A 207 12.55 -4.19 7.16
CA LEU A 207 12.29 -5.06 8.31
C LEU A 207 10.79 -5.10 8.63
N PHE A 208 10.31 -6.29 8.93
CA PHE A 208 8.98 -6.53 9.49
C PHE A 208 9.16 -7.26 10.83
N PRO A 209 8.76 -6.69 11.98
CA PRO A 209 9.22 -7.15 13.30
C PRO A 209 8.92 -8.61 13.66
N SER A 210 7.90 -9.21 13.07
CA SER A 210 7.41 -10.55 13.39
C SER A 210 7.60 -11.58 12.29
N MET A 211 8.29 -11.23 11.20
CA MET A 211 8.42 -12.11 10.02
C MET A 211 9.88 -12.24 9.59
N PRO A 212 10.26 -13.35 8.93
CA PRO A 212 11.57 -13.47 8.31
C PRO A 212 11.80 -12.34 7.29
N TYR A 213 13.05 -11.99 7.03
CA TYR A 213 13.39 -10.90 6.11
C TYR A 213 13.06 -11.23 4.65
N GLY A 214 13.05 -12.50 4.30
CA GLY A 214 12.70 -13.01 2.99
C GLY A 214 12.90 -14.53 2.89
N LEU A 215 12.46 -15.12 1.78
CA LEU A 215 12.67 -16.51 1.41
C LEU A 215 13.80 -16.60 0.39
N ILE A 216 14.86 -17.34 0.70
CA ILE A 216 15.97 -17.60 -0.19
C ILE A 216 15.58 -18.77 -1.10
N LEU A 217 15.55 -18.54 -2.43
CA LEU A 217 15.08 -19.51 -3.41
C LEU A 217 16.11 -20.56 -3.79
N ASP A 218 17.40 -20.22 -3.68
CA ASP A 218 18.51 -21.07 -4.15
C ASP A 218 18.70 -22.33 -3.30
N ASP A 219 18.32 -22.24 -2.02
CA ASP A 219 18.35 -23.34 -1.08
C ASP A 219 17.37 -23.07 0.07
N PRO A 220 16.33 -23.89 0.28
CA PRO A 220 15.29 -23.67 1.32
C PRO A 220 15.81 -23.84 2.76
N GLU A 221 16.99 -24.45 2.93
CA GLU A 221 17.61 -24.59 4.25
C GLU A 221 18.35 -23.31 4.69
N LEU A 222 18.65 -22.40 3.78
CA LEU A 222 19.24 -21.11 4.10
C LEU A 222 18.22 -20.19 4.77
N LYS A 223 18.57 -19.58 5.89
CA LYS A 223 17.70 -18.69 6.64
C LYS A 223 18.43 -17.41 7.03
N PHE A 224 17.76 -16.26 6.90
CA PHE A 224 18.28 -15.06 7.50
C PHE A 224 18.28 -15.18 9.02
N SER A 225 19.46 -15.11 9.63
CA SER A 225 19.66 -15.10 11.10
C SER A 225 19.73 -13.69 11.69
N GLY A 226 19.98 -12.69 10.83
CA GLY A 226 20.05 -11.29 11.24
C GLY A 226 20.32 -10.36 10.07
N MET A 227 20.38 -9.06 10.36
CA MET A 227 20.65 -8.04 9.37
C MET A 227 21.27 -6.81 10.01
N SER A 228 22.33 -6.31 9.42
CA SER A 228 22.92 -4.99 9.72
C SER A 228 22.61 -4.03 8.58
N VAL A 229 23.12 -2.81 8.66
CA VAL A 229 22.75 -1.76 7.69
C VAL A 229 23.06 -2.16 6.25
N GLU A 230 24.27 -2.72 6.02
CA GLU A 230 24.76 -3.09 4.68
C GLU A 230 24.77 -4.61 4.43
N HIS A 231 24.63 -5.44 5.47
CA HIS A 231 24.84 -6.87 5.36
C HIS A 231 23.66 -7.68 5.86
N GLY A 232 23.26 -8.70 5.10
CA GLY A 232 22.40 -9.77 5.57
C GLY A 232 23.24 -10.91 6.13
N HIS A 233 22.81 -11.44 7.27
CA HIS A 233 23.43 -12.59 7.91
C HIS A 233 22.58 -13.82 7.64
N ILE A 234 23.18 -14.87 7.07
CA ILE A 234 22.48 -16.09 6.70
C ILE A 234 23.07 -17.26 7.49
N ASP A 235 22.21 -18.00 8.14
CA ASP A 235 22.48 -19.31 8.72
C ASP A 235 22.45 -20.36 7.60
N SER A 236 23.53 -21.12 7.47
CA SER A 236 23.72 -22.20 6.51
C SER A 236 23.92 -23.57 7.16
N THR A 237 23.58 -23.73 8.44
CA THR A 237 23.76 -25.00 9.16
C THR A 237 22.93 -26.14 8.60
N GLY A 238 21.77 -25.86 8.00
CA GLY A 238 20.84 -26.86 7.46
C GLY A 238 21.22 -27.41 6.08
N THR A 239 22.13 -26.75 5.36
CA THR A 239 22.46 -27.15 3.98
C THR A 239 23.73 -27.96 3.87
N ASN A 240 23.73 -28.91 2.93
CA ASN A 240 24.93 -29.63 2.49
C ASN A 240 25.63 -28.94 1.32
N ARG A 241 25.04 -27.87 0.77
CA ARG A 241 25.61 -27.12 -0.35
C ARG A 241 26.76 -26.24 0.13
N LYS A 242 27.81 -26.17 -0.67
CA LYS A 242 28.95 -25.26 -0.44
C LYS A 242 28.74 -23.97 -1.21
N PHE A 243 28.97 -22.88 -0.54
CA PHE A 243 28.87 -21.53 -1.10
C PHE A 243 30.26 -20.86 -1.06
N SER A 244 30.48 -19.96 -2.01
CA SER A 244 31.72 -19.22 -2.15
C SER A 244 31.43 -17.72 -2.22
N VAL A 245 32.42 -16.90 -1.86
CA VAL A 245 32.35 -15.46 -2.10
C VAL A 245 32.19 -15.21 -3.60
N GLY A 246 31.21 -14.37 -3.95
CA GLY A 246 30.81 -14.09 -5.33
C GLY A 246 29.56 -14.83 -5.80
N ASP A 247 29.15 -15.91 -5.12
CA ASP A 247 27.90 -16.58 -5.44
C ASP A 247 26.71 -15.64 -5.24
N LYS A 248 25.68 -15.81 -6.07
CA LYS A 248 24.44 -15.05 -6.02
C LYS A 248 23.35 -15.84 -5.30
N LEU A 249 22.54 -15.12 -4.54
CA LEU A 249 21.31 -15.65 -3.96
C LEU A 249 20.12 -14.79 -4.40
N THR A 250 19.01 -15.46 -4.63
CA THR A 250 17.74 -14.84 -5.03
C THR A 250 16.77 -14.90 -3.86
N VAL A 251 16.23 -13.76 -3.48
CA VAL A 251 15.37 -13.63 -2.29
C VAL A 251 14.01 -13.05 -2.67
N ILE A 252 12.93 -13.73 -2.26
CA ILE A 252 11.59 -13.13 -2.24
C ILE A 252 11.48 -12.34 -0.94
N PRO A 253 11.35 -11.01 -0.98
CA PRO A 253 11.25 -10.22 0.24
C PRO A 253 9.91 -10.44 0.95
N THR A 254 9.91 -10.32 2.27
CA THR A 254 8.68 -10.40 3.06
C THR A 254 7.75 -9.22 2.78
N TYR A 255 8.32 -8.02 2.63
CA TYR A 255 7.56 -6.78 2.47
C TYR A 255 8.01 -6.02 1.22
N GLN A 256 7.37 -6.34 0.11
CA GLN A 256 7.72 -5.84 -1.23
C GLN A 256 7.56 -4.34 -1.37
N GLU A 257 6.54 -3.71 -0.75
CA GLU A 257 6.34 -2.26 -0.80
C GLU A 257 7.48 -1.52 -0.11
N GLY A 258 8.01 -2.11 0.96
CA GLY A 258 9.17 -1.55 1.64
C GLY A 258 10.43 -1.63 0.80
N VAL A 259 10.63 -2.75 0.11
CA VAL A 259 11.78 -2.96 -0.78
C VAL A 259 11.72 -2.01 -1.96
N THR A 260 10.59 -1.95 -2.67
CA THR A 260 10.45 -1.03 -3.82
C THR A 260 10.71 0.42 -3.44
N ASN A 261 10.31 0.85 -2.22
CA ASN A 261 10.59 2.22 -1.75
C ASN A 261 12.06 2.49 -1.39
N LEU A 262 12.90 1.45 -1.26
CA LEU A 262 14.33 1.58 -0.97
C LEU A 262 15.20 1.66 -2.24
N HIS A 263 14.68 1.22 -3.39
CA HIS A 263 15.44 1.12 -4.63
C HIS A 263 15.03 2.19 -5.65
N ASP A 264 16.02 2.82 -6.30
CA ASP A 264 15.78 3.83 -7.34
C ASP A 264 15.26 3.23 -8.63
N GLU A 265 15.59 1.96 -8.89
CA GLU A 265 15.30 1.27 -10.14
C GLU A 265 14.73 -0.12 -9.89
N ILE A 266 13.92 -0.58 -10.83
CA ILE A 266 13.39 -1.95 -10.90
C ILE A 266 13.83 -2.53 -12.24
N VAL A 267 14.55 -3.66 -12.18
CA VAL A 267 15.04 -4.37 -13.36
C VAL A 267 14.01 -5.40 -13.79
N TRP A 268 13.53 -5.28 -15.01
CA TRP A 268 12.61 -6.24 -15.61
C TRP A 268 13.41 -7.31 -16.36
N ILE A 269 13.23 -8.58 -15.94
CA ILE A 269 13.94 -9.72 -16.50
C ILE A 269 12.93 -10.70 -17.09
N ARG A 270 13.23 -11.19 -18.30
CA ARG A 270 12.51 -12.29 -18.94
C ARG A 270 13.49 -13.23 -19.60
N ASN A 271 13.33 -14.53 -19.38
CA ASN A 271 14.23 -15.58 -19.90
C ASN A 271 15.71 -15.27 -19.61
N ASP A 272 16.02 -14.89 -18.38
CA ASP A 272 17.36 -14.50 -17.88
C ASP A 272 18.00 -13.31 -18.62
N GLN A 273 17.21 -12.55 -19.36
CA GLN A 273 17.64 -11.34 -20.06
C GLN A 273 17.01 -10.10 -19.46
N VAL A 274 17.79 -9.06 -19.25
CA VAL A 274 17.27 -7.74 -18.86
C VAL A 274 16.59 -7.12 -20.08
N GLU A 275 15.27 -6.95 -20.00
CA GLU A 275 14.49 -6.28 -21.05
C GLU A 275 14.38 -4.76 -20.81
N HIS A 276 14.19 -4.35 -19.54
CA HIS A 276 14.02 -2.95 -19.17
C HIS A 276 14.64 -2.67 -17.79
N VAL A 277 15.05 -1.45 -17.60
CA VAL A 277 15.35 -0.87 -16.28
C VAL A 277 14.43 0.33 -16.10
N TRP A 278 13.52 0.25 -15.15
CA TRP A 278 12.57 1.32 -14.86
C TRP A 278 13.00 2.10 -13.63
N ARG A 279 12.96 3.40 -13.74
CA ARG A 279 13.08 4.25 -12.57
C ARG A 279 11.83 4.12 -11.69
N ASN A 280 12.04 3.97 -10.39
CA ASN A 280 10.94 3.96 -9.43
C ASN A 280 10.52 5.41 -9.10
N GLU A 281 9.59 5.95 -9.86
CA GLU A 281 9.11 7.32 -9.71
C GLU A 281 8.35 7.56 -8.39
N GLY A 282 7.86 6.51 -7.74
CA GLY A 282 7.20 6.58 -6.43
C GLY A 282 8.18 6.69 -5.25
N ARG A 283 9.46 6.37 -5.46
CA ARG A 283 10.46 6.39 -4.38
C ARG A 283 10.63 7.80 -3.79
N GLY A 284 10.57 7.88 -2.47
CA GLY A 284 10.75 9.17 -1.75
C GLY A 284 9.57 10.13 -1.84
N LYS A 285 8.46 9.77 -2.50
CA LYS A 285 7.26 10.62 -2.65
C LYS A 285 6.36 10.58 -1.40
N VAL A 286 6.94 10.59 -0.23
CA VAL A 286 6.25 10.41 1.07
C VAL A 286 5.64 11.70 1.63
N LYS A 287 5.74 12.83 0.91
CA LYS A 287 5.24 14.15 1.34
C LYS A 287 3.99 14.53 0.59
#